data_fd42cd79bf54d55479a62fcb0c492fad
#
_entry.id   fd42cd79bf54d55479a62fcb0c492fad
#
_cell.length_a   1.000
_cell.length_b   1.000
_cell.length_c   1.000
_cell.angle_alpha   90.00
_cell.angle_beta   90.00
_cell.angle_gamma   90.00
#
_symmetry.space_group_name_H-M   'P 1'
#
loop_
_entity.id
_entity.type
_entity.pdbx_description
1 polymer ?
#
loop_
_entity_poly.entity_id
_entity_poly.type
_entity_poly.pdbx_seq_one_letter_code
_entity_poly.pdbx_strand_id
1 'polypeptide(L)'
;MKIVVTGTRGIPNVMGGVETHCEELFPRIAAKGFNVTVIRRKSYVHDKLKEWKGVKLVDIETPKKKALEAIIHTFKAINVAKKLGADILHIHAIGPALLVPYAKILGMKVVFTHHGPDYDRDKWGIMAKTILKLGERMGCMFADDVIVISDVIRNLIKNKYNRINRVHLIYNGVSKPEFCDYPEYFNELGIEKGKYILGMCRFVPEKNLHHLIEAFSKIDNQGCKLVLAGDTDFEDDYSRRLKETARKHGVILTGFIKGKKLHSLLTNCRCYCLPSSHEGLPIALLEAMSYNIPVIVSDIPANMEVGLSKDVYFHVGNIKELSEKLTTIINTPLTHPSYNMEKYDWDRISNEVIDIYKKLSQ
;
A
#
# COMPACT_ATOMS: atom_id res chain seq x y z
N MET A 1 15.31 -11.55 20.20
CA MET A 1 15.31 -11.94 18.78
C MET A 1 15.57 -10.72 17.93
N LYS A 2 16.53 -10.81 17.00
CA LYS A 2 16.90 -9.75 16.06
C LYS A 2 16.23 -9.99 14.71
N ILE A 3 15.40 -9.06 14.28
CA ILE A 3 14.66 -9.10 13.02
C ILE A 3 15.23 -8.01 12.11
N VAL A 4 15.69 -8.39 10.94
CA VAL A 4 16.13 -7.42 9.92
C VAL A 4 15.16 -7.44 8.75
N VAL A 5 14.70 -6.26 8.35
CA VAL A 5 13.68 -6.06 7.34
C VAL A 5 14.26 -5.40 6.12
N THR A 6 13.93 -5.92 4.94
CA THR A 6 14.30 -5.33 3.65
C THR A 6 13.18 -5.50 2.62
N GLY A 7 13.33 -4.87 1.46
CA GLY A 7 12.35 -4.95 0.39
C GLY A 7 11.38 -3.77 0.34
N THR A 8 11.28 -2.98 1.41
CA THR A 8 10.66 -1.65 1.41
C THR A 8 11.64 -0.59 0.91
N ARG A 9 11.12 0.57 0.49
CA ARG A 9 11.96 1.75 0.20
C ARG A 9 12.42 2.43 1.48
N GLY A 10 11.61 2.37 2.54
CA GLY A 10 11.95 2.90 3.86
C GLY A 10 10.72 3.30 4.68
N ILE A 11 10.98 3.63 5.93
CA ILE A 11 10.07 4.22 6.92
C ILE A 11 10.86 5.28 7.72
N PRO A 12 10.24 6.28 8.36
CA PRO A 12 8.85 6.71 8.16
C PRO A 12 8.69 7.63 6.93
N ASN A 13 7.44 7.98 6.66
CA ASN A 13 7.05 9.03 5.72
C ASN A 13 7.46 8.77 4.25
N VAL A 14 7.60 7.51 3.85
CA VAL A 14 7.77 7.13 2.45
C VAL A 14 6.43 6.67 1.89
N MET A 15 6.03 7.22 0.74
CA MET A 15 4.72 6.98 0.14
C MET A 15 4.64 5.57 -0.46
N GLY A 16 3.63 4.77 -0.09
CA GLY A 16 3.34 3.48 -0.72
C GLY A 16 2.78 2.44 0.25
N GLY A 17 2.03 1.47 -0.29
CA GLY A 17 1.36 0.44 0.53
C GLY A 17 2.32 -0.45 1.32
N VAL A 18 3.44 -0.86 0.71
CA VAL A 18 4.48 -1.66 1.41
C VAL A 18 5.15 -0.83 2.52
N GLU A 19 5.39 0.46 2.25
CA GLU A 19 5.98 1.40 3.20
C GLU A 19 5.05 1.63 4.37
N THR A 20 3.76 1.91 4.12
CA THR A 20 2.73 2.05 5.15
C THR A 20 2.60 0.76 5.97
N HIS A 21 2.57 -0.40 5.32
CA HIS A 21 2.57 -1.69 6.03
C HIS A 21 3.76 -1.84 6.98
N CYS A 22 4.97 -1.53 6.50
CA CYS A 22 6.17 -1.61 7.33
C CYS A 22 6.20 -0.55 8.44
N GLU A 23 5.74 0.66 8.14
CA GLU A 23 5.65 1.79 9.09
C GLU A 23 4.71 1.49 10.25
N GLU A 24 3.63 0.75 10.00
CA GLU A 24 2.66 0.38 11.03
C GLU A 24 3.03 -0.91 11.79
N LEU A 25 3.53 -1.92 11.08
CA LEU A 25 3.80 -3.23 11.65
C LEU A 25 5.03 -3.25 12.57
N PHE A 26 6.18 -2.74 12.06
CA PHE A 26 7.45 -2.97 12.74
C PHE A 26 7.64 -2.20 14.05
N PRO A 27 7.11 -0.98 14.24
CA PRO A 27 7.10 -0.34 15.57
C PRO A 27 6.28 -1.12 16.60
N ARG A 28 5.16 -1.74 16.20
CA ARG A 28 4.36 -2.58 17.10
C ARG A 28 5.11 -3.84 17.52
N ILE A 29 5.87 -4.44 16.59
CA ILE A 29 6.74 -5.58 16.91
C ILE A 29 7.89 -5.14 17.82
N ALA A 30 8.51 -4.00 17.57
CA ALA A 30 9.57 -3.46 18.44
C ALA A 30 9.06 -3.16 19.85
N ALA A 31 7.88 -2.55 19.99
CA ALA A 31 7.23 -2.29 21.27
C ALA A 31 6.95 -3.55 22.11
N LYS A 32 6.86 -4.74 21.45
CA LYS A 32 6.72 -6.04 22.10
C LYS A 32 8.06 -6.71 22.46
N GLY A 33 9.16 -5.95 22.45
CA GLY A 33 10.48 -6.38 22.92
C GLY A 33 11.37 -7.04 21.86
N PHE A 34 11.03 -6.96 20.59
CA PHE A 34 11.89 -7.46 19.52
C PHE A 34 12.87 -6.40 19.03
N ASN A 35 14.09 -6.79 18.72
CA ASN A 35 15.10 -5.88 18.16
C ASN A 35 14.93 -5.82 16.63
N VAL A 36 14.19 -4.83 16.16
CA VAL A 36 13.88 -4.66 14.74
C VAL A 36 14.81 -3.66 14.09
N THR A 37 15.36 -4.00 12.94
CA THR A 37 16.14 -3.09 12.07
C THR A 37 15.52 -3.07 10.68
N VAL A 38 15.14 -1.91 10.18
CA VAL A 38 14.67 -1.70 8.81
C VAL A 38 15.79 -1.12 7.97
N ILE A 39 16.11 -1.81 6.87
CA ILE A 39 17.10 -1.35 5.91
C ILE A 39 16.40 -0.55 4.83
N ARG A 40 16.76 0.75 4.73
CA ARG A 40 16.13 1.74 3.87
C ARG A 40 16.97 2.03 2.62
N ARG A 41 16.32 2.37 1.53
CA ARG A 41 16.97 2.89 0.31
C ARG A 41 17.20 4.38 0.47
N LYS A 42 18.44 4.80 0.52
CA LYS A 42 18.84 6.19 0.77
C LYS A 42 18.20 7.21 -0.19
N SER A 43 17.93 6.79 -1.42
CA SER A 43 17.34 7.64 -2.46
C SER A 43 15.87 8.06 -2.19
N TYR A 44 15.18 7.38 -1.26
CA TYR A 44 13.75 7.64 -0.93
C TYR A 44 13.56 8.26 0.45
N VAL A 45 14.62 8.38 1.24
CA VAL A 45 14.52 8.94 2.60
C VAL A 45 15.31 10.23 2.69
N HIS A 46 14.66 11.28 3.20
CA HIS A 46 15.24 12.63 3.28
C HIS A 46 15.62 13.03 4.71
N ASP A 47 15.24 12.19 5.68
CA ASP A 47 15.62 12.35 7.08
C ASP A 47 17.01 11.79 7.37
N LYS A 48 17.52 12.06 8.59
CA LYS A 48 18.77 11.52 9.12
C LYS A 48 18.55 10.59 10.32
N LEU A 49 17.32 10.10 10.48
CA LEU A 49 16.95 9.26 11.62
C LEU A 49 17.76 7.96 11.62
N LYS A 50 18.22 7.56 12.80
CA LYS A 50 18.85 6.26 13.06
C LYS A 50 17.91 5.30 13.76
N GLU A 51 16.83 5.83 14.31
CA GLU A 51 15.78 5.10 14.98
C GLU A 51 14.45 5.81 14.82
N TRP A 52 13.36 5.05 14.77
CA TRP A 52 12.00 5.58 14.74
C TRP A 52 11.05 4.62 15.48
N LYS A 53 10.39 5.09 16.53
CA LYS A 53 9.46 4.33 17.37
C LYS A 53 10.02 2.94 17.77
N GLY A 54 11.29 2.89 18.24
CA GLY A 54 11.95 1.66 18.67
C GLY A 54 12.52 0.79 17.54
N VAL A 55 12.35 1.18 16.28
CA VAL A 55 12.90 0.48 15.10
C VAL A 55 14.20 1.15 14.68
N LYS A 56 15.30 0.38 14.64
CA LYS A 56 16.59 0.85 14.11
C LYS A 56 16.52 1.02 12.60
N LEU A 57 17.15 2.06 12.07
CA LEU A 57 17.13 2.43 10.66
C LEU A 57 18.55 2.42 10.09
N VAL A 58 18.74 1.68 9.00
CA VAL A 58 20.02 1.60 8.28
C VAL A 58 19.82 1.99 6.82
N ASP A 59 20.49 3.05 6.40
CA ASP A 59 20.41 3.56 5.02
C ASP A 59 21.46 2.92 4.14
N ILE A 60 21.06 2.43 2.96
CA ILE A 60 21.98 1.89 1.94
C ILE A 60 21.87 2.72 0.67
N GLU A 61 23.01 3.20 0.20
CA GLU A 61 23.11 3.85 -1.10
C GLU A 61 23.11 2.83 -2.24
N THR A 62 22.31 3.15 -3.26
CA THR A 62 22.12 2.32 -4.45
C THR A 62 22.11 3.18 -5.72
N PRO A 63 22.54 2.62 -6.87
CA PRO A 63 22.44 3.33 -8.14
C PRO A 63 20.98 3.62 -8.50
N LYS A 64 20.67 4.81 -9.02
CA LYS A 64 19.29 5.25 -9.39
C LYS A 64 18.71 4.54 -10.64
N LYS A 65 19.14 3.34 -11.00
CA LYS A 65 18.61 2.57 -12.13
C LYS A 65 17.43 1.71 -11.67
N LYS A 66 16.21 2.12 -11.98
CA LYS A 66 14.92 1.57 -11.46
C LYS A 66 14.84 0.04 -11.34
N ALA A 67 15.30 -0.73 -12.30
CA ALA A 67 15.22 -2.20 -12.28
C ALA A 67 16.33 -2.87 -11.44
N LEU A 68 17.53 -2.33 -11.44
CA LEU A 68 18.68 -2.89 -10.72
C LEU A 68 18.75 -2.42 -9.26
N GLU A 69 18.17 -1.27 -8.96
CA GLU A 69 18.20 -0.68 -7.61
C GLU A 69 17.68 -1.66 -6.54
N ALA A 70 16.52 -2.26 -6.80
CA ALA A 70 15.91 -3.20 -5.84
C ALA A 70 16.81 -4.43 -5.59
N ILE A 71 17.41 -4.97 -6.63
CA ILE A 71 18.28 -6.16 -6.56
C ILE A 71 19.57 -5.82 -5.80
N ILE A 72 20.26 -4.74 -6.21
CA ILE A 72 21.51 -4.30 -5.57
C ILE A 72 21.27 -3.94 -4.10
N HIS A 73 20.17 -3.22 -3.81
CA HIS A 73 19.80 -2.90 -2.45
C HIS A 73 19.62 -4.17 -1.61
N THR A 74 18.81 -5.12 -2.10
CA THR A 74 18.50 -6.34 -1.37
C THR A 74 19.77 -7.19 -1.15
N PHE A 75 20.66 -7.27 -2.15
CA PHE A 75 21.95 -7.95 -1.98
C PHE A 75 22.79 -7.33 -0.85
N LYS A 76 22.95 -6.01 -0.85
CA LYS A 76 23.65 -5.29 0.22
C LYS A 76 22.94 -5.47 1.58
N ALA A 77 21.61 -5.41 1.59
CA ALA A 77 20.79 -5.54 2.80
C ALA A 77 20.93 -6.94 3.44
N ILE A 78 20.95 -8.01 2.65
CA ILE A 78 21.20 -9.38 3.14
C ILE A 78 22.57 -9.47 3.81
N ASN A 79 23.61 -8.91 3.20
CA ASN A 79 24.94 -8.91 3.80
C ASN A 79 25.01 -8.09 5.10
N VAL A 80 24.30 -6.96 5.16
CA VAL A 80 24.17 -6.17 6.40
C VAL A 80 23.43 -6.98 7.46
N ALA A 81 22.31 -7.63 7.11
CA ALA A 81 21.56 -8.49 8.02
C ALA A 81 22.43 -9.62 8.60
N LYS A 82 23.25 -10.25 7.77
CA LYS A 82 24.21 -11.29 8.21
C LYS A 82 25.23 -10.73 9.20
N LYS A 83 25.80 -9.55 8.92
CA LYS A 83 26.77 -8.87 9.81
C LYS A 83 26.12 -8.46 11.14
N LEU A 84 24.85 -8.08 11.15
CA LEU A 84 24.11 -7.73 12.34
C LEU A 84 23.74 -8.97 13.19
N GLY A 85 23.97 -10.18 12.68
CA GLY A 85 23.56 -11.43 13.32
C GLY A 85 22.04 -11.52 13.43
N ALA A 86 21.32 -11.29 12.32
CA ALA A 86 19.87 -11.40 12.29
C ALA A 86 19.42 -12.84 12.56
N ASP A 87 18.52 -13.04 13.49
CA ASP A 87 17.85 -14.31 13.72
C ASP A 87 16.87 -14.60 12.59
N ILE A 88 16.19 -13.54 12.10
CA ILE A 88 15.23 -13.59 10.99
C ILE A 88 15.51 -12.44 10.03
N LEU A 89 15.52 -12.76 8.74
CA LEU A 89 15.45 -11.82 7.64
C LEU A 89 14.03 -11.79 7.09
N HIS A 90 13.35 -10.66 7.19
CA HIS A 90 12.02 -10.46 6.61
C HIS A 90 12.12 -9.67 5.32
N ILE A 91 11.77 -10.30 4.20
CA ILE A 91 11.85 -9.71 2.85
C ILE A 91 10.44 -9.35 2.37
N HIS A 92 10.23 -8.11 1.97
CA HIS A 92 8.97 -7.63 1.41
C HIS A 92 9.05 -7.48 -0.11
N ALA A 93 7.93 -7.81 -0.79
CA ALA A 93 7.70 -7.71 -2.23
C ALA A 93 8.52 -8.70 -3.09
N ILE A 94 7.95 -9.02 -4.27
CA ILE A 94 8.46 -10.08 -5.17
C ILE A 94 9.80 -9.75 -5.84
N GLY A 95 10.09 -8.48 -6.09
CA GLY A 95 11.37 -8.08 -6.67
C GLY A 95 12.57 -8.42 -5.76
N PRO A 96 12.60 -7.94 -4.52
CA PRO A 96 13.58 -8.31 -3.50
C PRO A 96 13.64 -9.82 -3.23
N ALA A 97 12.51 -10.53 -3.31
CA ALA A 97 12.46 -11.97 -3.06
C ALA A 97 13.27 -12.81 -4.05
N LEU A 98 13.72 -12.24 -5.17
CA LEU A 98 14.68 -12.86 -6.08
C LEU A 98 15.94 -13.36 -5.36
N LEU A 99 16.35 -12.68 -4.28
CA LEU A 99 17.56 -12.99 -3.53
C LEU A 99 17.32 -13.85 -2.28
N VAL A 100 16.12 -14.40 -2.09
CA VAL A 100 15.84 -15.37 -1.02
C VAL A 100 16.78 -16.56 -1.05
N PRO A 101 17.08 -17.21 -2.22
CA PRO A 101 18.07 -18.31 -2.26
C PRO A 101 19.44 -17.89 -1.76
N TYR A 102 19.90 -16.69 -2.07
CA TYR A 102 21.17 -16.18 -1.57
C TYR A 102 21.19 -16.05 -0.03
N ALA A 103 20.12 -15.52 0.56
CA ALA A 103 19.99 -15.45 2.01
C ALA A 103 19.99 -16.86 2.65
N LYS A 104 19.34 -17.84 1.99
CA LYS A 104 19.33 -19.25 2.46
C LYS A 104 20.73 -19.89 2.39
N ILE A 105 21.51 -19.64 1.34
CA ILE A 105 22.92 -20.10 1.23
C ILE A 105 23.77 -19.52 2.38
N LEU A 106 23.49 -18.30 2.82
CA LEU A 106 24.14 -17.70 3.99
C LEU A 106 23.63 -18.25 5.34
N GLY A 107 22.72 -19.24 5.33
CA GLY A 107 22.19 -19.89 6.53
C GLY A 107 21.16 -19.03 7.29
N MET A 108 20.50 -18.06 6.64
CA MET A 108 19.50 -17.21 7.29
C MET A 108 18.12 -17.86 7.29
N LYS A 109 17.35 -17.63 8.35
CA LYS A 109 15.90 -17.90 8.40
C LYS A 109 15.18 -16.74 7.72
N VAL A 110 14.37 -17.06 6.70
CA VAL A 110 13.74 -16.03 5.83
C VAL A 110 12.22 -16.11 5.90
N VAL A 111 11.60 -14.98 6.26
CA VAL A 111 10.15 -14.75 6.07
C VAL A 111 9.97 -13.85 4.85
N PHE A 112 9.05 -14.20 3.98
CA PHE A 112 8.74 -13.42 2.78
C PHE A 112 7.30 -12.95 2.82
N THR A 113 7.06 -11.63 2.74
CA THR A 113 5.71 -11.07 2.56
C THR A 113 5.44 -10.71 1.11
N HIS A 114 4.42 -11.35 0.54
CA HIS A 114 3.95 -11.12 -0.81
C HIS A 114 2.85 -10.06 -0.83
N HIS A 115 3.13 -8.89 -1.41
CA HIS A 115 2.22 -7.74 -1.46
C HIS A 115 1.39 -7.62 -2.74
N GLY A 116 1.49 -8.59 -3.65
CA GLY A 116 0.79 -8.60 -4.93
C GLY A 116 1.70 -8.93 -6.11
N PRO A 117 1.12 -9.35 -7.23
CA PRO A 117 1.83 -9.70 -8.45
C PRO A 117 2.21 -8.44 -9.24
N ASP A 118 3.22 -7.70 -8.77
CA ASP A 118 3.67 -6.43 -9.38
C ASP A 118 4.00 -6.51 -10.87
N TYR A 119 4.22 -7.70 -11.42
CA TYR A 119 4.46 -7.91 -12.85
C TYR A 119 3.20 -7.68 -13.72
N ASP A 120 2.01 -7.64 -13.14
CA ASP A 120 0.77 -7.34 -13.87
C ASP A 120 0.59 -5.84 -14.15
N ARG A 121 1.44 -4.99 -13.55
CA ARG A 121 1.42 -3.54 -13.80
C ARG A 121 1.99 -3.20 -15.16
N ASP A 122 1.32 -2.32 -15.90
CA ASP A 122 1.66 -1.94 -17.29
C ASP A 122 3.02 -1.22 -17.41
N LYS A 123 3.49 -0.60 -16.36
CA LYS A 123 4.78 0.11 -16.33
C LYS A 123 6.01 -0.79 -16.55
N TRP A 124 5.86 -2.10 -16.46
CA TRP A 124 6.97 -3.03 -16.58
C TRP A 124 7.09 -3.60 -17.99
N GLY A 125 8.25 -3.44 -18.62
CA GLY A 125 8.60 -4.15 -19.84
C GLY A 125 8.80 -5.66 -19.61
N ILE A 126 8.87 -6.44 -20.68
CA ILE A 126 8.93 -7.91 -20.65
C ILE A 126 10.05 -8.44 -19.75
N MET A 127 11.27 -7.88 -19.85
CA MET A 127 12.41 -8.30 -19.02
C MET A 127 12.15 -8.08 -17.53
N ALA A 128 11.60 -6.91 -17.16
CA ALA A 128 11.29 -6.61 -15.77
C ALA A 128 10.17 -7.53 -15.24
N LYS A 129 9.14 -7.81 -16.03
CA LYS A 129 8.07 -8.78 -15.71
C LYS A 129 8.64 -10.18 -15.47
N THR A 130 9.60 -10.62 -16.28
CA THR A 130 10.26 -11.93 -16.13
C THR A 130 11.07 -12.00 -14.83
N ILE A 131 11.83 -10.94 -14.51
CA ILE A 131 12.59 -10.86 -13.25
C ILE A 131 11.65 -10.86 -12.03
N LEU A 132 10.54 -10.14 -12.08
CA LEU A 132 9.55 -10.12 -11.00
C LEU A 132 8.87 -11.48 -10.81
N LYS A 133 8.50 -12.17 -11.90
CA LYS A 133 7.98 -13.56 -11.85
C LYS A 133 9.00 -14.54 -11.27
N LEU A 134 10.27 -14.39 -11.64
CA LEU A 134 11.34 -15.20 -11.06
C LEU A 134 11.50 -14.89 -9.56
N GLY A 135 11.45 -13.63 -9.17
CA GLY A 135 11.52 -13.23 -7.77
C GLY A 135 10.37 -13.79 -6.94
N GLU A 136 9.13 -13.75 -7.46
CA GLU A 136 7.98 -14.40 -6.84
C GLU A 136 8.23 -15.90 -6.63
N ARG A 137 8.71 -16.59 -7.69
CA ARG A 137 9.04 -18.02 -7.62
C ARG A 137 10.11 -18.30 -6.56
N MET A 138 11.19 -17.52 -6.53
CA MET A 138 12.27 -17.70 -5.55
C MET A 138 11.77 -17.47 -4.12
N GLY A 139 11.00 -16.41 -3.88
CA GLY A 139 10.38 -16.16 -2.58
C GLY A 139 9.44 -17.28 -2.16
N CYS A 140 8.53 -17.67 -3.05
CA CYS A 140 7.56 -18.73 -2.76
C CYS A 140 8.18 -20.12 -2.59
N MET A 141 9.30 -20.43 -3.22
CA MET A 141 9.91 -21.77 -3.11
C MET A 141 10.92 -21.90 -1.98
N PHE A 142 11.69 -20.85 -1.68
CA PHE A 142 12.85 -20.96 -0.81
C PHE A 142 12.71 -20.24 0.55
N ALA A 143 11.76 -19.31 0.73
CA ALA A 143 11.51 -18.74 2.04
C ALA A 143 11.02 -19.81 3.03
N ASP A 144 11.41 -19.70 4.29
CA ASP A 144 10.95 -20.61 5.33
C ASP A 144 9.44 -20.46 5.55
N ASP A 145 8.96 -19.23 5.72
CA ASP A 145 7.54 -18.90 5.78
C ASP A 145 7.18 -17.82 4.76
N VAL A 146 5.97 -17.91 4.21
CA VAL A 146 5.41 -16.91 3.30
C VAL A 146 4.18 -16.28 3.95
N ILE A 147 4.16 -14.97 4.04
CA ILE A 147 2.98 -14.20 4.43
C ILE A 147 2.34 -13.63 3.16
N VAL A 148 1.04 -13.78 3.02
CA VAL A 148 0.24 -13.21 1.95
C VAL A 148 -0.81 -12.27 2.54
N ILE A 149 -1.02 -11.13 1.91
CA ILE A 149 -1.90 -10.09 2.43
C ILE A 149 -3.35 -10.21 1.95
N SER A 150 -3.65 -11.23 1.14
CA SER A 150 -5.01 -11.48 0.63
C SER A 150 -5.20 -12.96 0.24
N ASP A 151 -6.45 -13.41 0.26
CA ASP A 151 -6.85 -14.73 -0.25
C ASP A 151 -6.58 -14.87 -1.74
N VAL A 152 -6.73 -13.79 -2.50
CA VAL A 152 -6.36 -13.75 -3.92
C VAL A 152 -4.91 -14.17 -4.12
N ILE A 153 -3.99 -13.60 -3.32
CA ILE A 153 -2.55 -13.95 -3.40
C ILE A 153 -2.31 -15.37 -2.88
N ARG A 154 -3.00 -15.79 -1.80
CA ARG A 154 -2.90 -17.16 -1.28
C ARG A 154 -3.25 -18.20 -2.35
N ASN A 155 -4.37 -17.98 -3.04
CA ASN A 155 -4.81 -18.84 -4.12
C ASN A 155 -3.86 -18.83 -5.32
N LEU A 156 -3.31 -17.67 -5.67
CA LEU A 156 -2.28 -17.55 -6.70
C LEU A 156 -1.06 -18.44 -6.38
N ILE A 157 -0.54 -18.36 -5.15
CA ILE A 157 0.63 -19.16 -4.73
C ILE A 157 0.29 -20.65 -4.74
N LYS A 158 -0.87 -21.04 -4.20
CA LYS A 158 -1.35 -22.43 -4.22
C LYS A 158 -1.42 -22.96 -5.65
N ASN A 159 -2.05 -22.24 -6.54
CA ASN A 159 -2.30 -22.71 -7.92
C ASN A 159 -1.01 -22.71 -8.78
N LYS A 160 -0.13 -21.73 -8.57
CA LYS A 160 1.05 -21.54 -9.43
C LYS A 160 2.28 -22.33 -8.97
N TYR A 161 2.44 -22.51 -7.64
CA TYR A 161 3.63 -23.13 -7.05
C TYR A 161 3.32 -24.38 -6.24
N ASN A 162 2.05 -24.78 -6.13
CA ASN A 162 1.58 -25.89 -5.30
C ASN A 162 2.08 -25.81 -3.83
N ARG A 163 2.33 -24.57 -3.36
CA ARG A 163 2.76 -24.32 -1.98
C ARG A 163 1.56 -24.00 -1.11
N ILE A 164 1.28 -24.86 -0.13
CA ILE A 164 0.19 -24.68 0.84
C ILE A 164 0.79 -24.54 2.26
N ASN A 165 1.82 -25.35 2.54
CA ASN A 165 2.45 -25.37 3.84
C ASN A 165 3.29 -24.12 4.10
N ARG A 166 3.20 -23.59 5.34
CA ARG A 166 3.94 -22.39 5.75
C ARG A 166 3.61 -21.16 4.89
N VAL A 167 2.35 -21.08 4.42
CA VAL A 167 1.75 -19.91 3.77
C VAL A 167 0.66 -19.37 4.70
N HIS A 168 0.86 -18.16 5.19
CA HIS A 168 0.02 -17.54 6.21
C HIS A 168 -0.74 -16.37 5.59
N LEU A 169 -2.07 -16.40 5.67
CA LEU A 169 -2.90 -15.25 5.31
C LEU A 169 -2.92 -14.29 6.49
N ILE A 170 -2.24 -13.15 6.33
CA ILE A 170 -2.23 -12.05 7.29
C ILE A 170 -2.51 -10.78 6.50
N TYR A 171 -3.69 -10.23 6.67
CA TYR A 171 -4.15 -9.04 5.95
C TYR A 171 -3.29 -7.80 6.24
N ASN A 172 -3.37 -6.79 5.39
CA ASN A 172 -2.95 -5.45 5.76
C ASN A 172 -3.88 -4.92 6.85
N GLY A 173 -3.34 -4.14 7.77
CA GLY A 173 -4.12 -3.50 8.80
C GLY A 173 -4.47 -2.06 8.47
N VAL A 174 -5.24 -1.46 9.35
CA VAL A 174 -5.55 -0.05 9.39
C VAL A 174 -5.46 0.47 10.82
N SER A 175 -4.95 1.68 11.01
CA SER A 175 -4.93 2.33 12.31
C SER A 175 -6.32 2.83 12.69
N LYS A 176 -6.60 2.94 13.99
CA LYS A 176 -7.85 3.51 14.47
C LYS A 176 -8.02 4.92 13.90
N PRO A 177 -9.23 5.29 13.45
CA PRO A 177 -9.48 6.60 12.87
C PRO A 177 -9.28 7.72 13.91
N GLU A 178 -8.66 8.80 13.49
CA GLU A 178 -8.52 10.01 14.28
C GLU A 178 -9.46 11.08 13.68
N PHE A 179 -10.70 11.08 14.15
CA PHE A 179 -11.68 12.06 13.69
C PHE A 179 -11.25 13.47 14.08
N CYS A 180 -11.10 14.35 13.12
CA CYS A 180 -10.71 15.72 13.36
C CYS A 180 -11.26 16.68 12.30
N ASP A 181 -11.40 17.93 12.70
CA ASP A 181 -11.68 19.05 11.84
C ASP A 181 -10.43 19.93 11.68
N TYR A 182 -10.25 20.44 10.47
CA TYR A 182 -9.19 21.40 10.18
C TYR A 182 -9.72 22.50 9.25
N PRO A 183 -10.53 23.44 9.79
CA PRO A 183 -11.21 24.47 8.98
C PRO A 183 -10.26 25.32 8.15
N GLU A 184 -9.07 25.66 8.69
CA GLU A 184 -8.07 26.45 7.96
C GLU A 184 -7.61 25.71 6.70
N TYR A 185 -7.45 24.39 6.79
CA TYR A 185 -7.05 23.56 5.65
C TYR A 185 -8.17 23.44 4.61
N PHE A 186 -9.43 23.37 5.04
CA PHE A 186 -10.57 23.39 4.14
C PHE A 186 -10.70 24.71 3.40
N ASN A 187 -10.48 25.83 4.08
CA ASN A 187 -10.43 27.16 3.48
C ASN A 187 -9.28 27.27 2.45
N GLU A 188 -8.08 26.76 2.79
CA GLU A 188 -6.93 26.69 1.89
C GLU A 188 -7.27 25.94 0.59
N LEU A 189 -8.01 24.82 0.70
CA LEU A 189 -8.42 23.99 -0.43
C LEU A 189 -9.69 24.49 -1.15
N GLY A 190 -10.45 25.42 -0.58
CA GLY A 190 -11.73 25.86 -1.08
C GLY A 190 -12.79 24.76 -1.13
N ILE A 191 -12.84 23.90 -0.10
CA ILE A 191 -13.79 22.79 0.05
C ILE A 191 -14.67 22.93 1.27
N GLU A 192 -15.83 22.26 1.23
CA GLU A 192 -16.78 22.19 2.34
C GLU A 192 -16.97 20.74 2.80
N LYS A 193 -17.28 20.56 4.08
CA LYS A 193 -17.60 19.24 4.66
C LYS A 193 -18.75 18.58 3.91
N GLY A 194 -18.62 17.31 3.59
CA GLY A 194 -19.63 16.53 2.88
C GLY A 194 -19.83 16.93 1.41
N LYS A 195 -19.07 17.91 0.89
CA LYS A 195 -19.19 18.38 -0.49
C LYS A 195 -17.95 18.10 -1.35
N TYR A 196 -17.30 16.99 -1.13
CA TYR A 196 -16.21 16.51 -2.00
C TYR A 196 -16.10 15.00 -2.02
N ILE A 197 -15.67 14.50 -3.18
CA ILE A 197 -15.25 13.12 -3.39
C ILE A 197 -13.73 13.07 -3.19
N LEU A 198 -13.24 12.06 -2.46
CA LEU A 198 -11.81 11.89 -2.17
C LEU A 198 -11.25 10.69 -2.94
N GLY A 199 -10.20 10.92 -3.74
CA GLY A 199 -9.31 9.88 -4.24
C GLY A 199 -7.97 9.97 -3.51
N MET A 200 -7.47 8.87 -2.93
CA MET A 200 -6.24 8.87 -2.16
C MET A 200 -5.34 7.72 -2.58
N CYS A 201 -4.29 8.01 -3.34
CA CYS A 201 -3.31 7.02 -3.78
C CYS A 201 -2.09 7.67 -4.43
N ARG A 202 -1.10 6.85 -4.79
CA ARG A 202 0.01 7.33 -5.65
C ARG A 202 -0.49 7.62 -7.07
N PHE A 203 0.08 8.62 -7.71
CA PHE A 203 -0.24 9.00 -9.10
C PHE A 203 0.52 8.11 -10.08
N VAL A 204 -0.01 6.89 -10.27
CA VAL A 204 0.54 5.87 -11.17
C VAL A 204 -0.59 5.29 -12.04
N PRO A 205 -0.28 4.79 -13.27
CA PRO A 205 -1.31 4.37 -14.23
C PRO A 205 -2.35 3.40 -13.66
N GLU A 206 -1.90 2.38 -12.92
CA GLU A 206 -2.75 1.35 -12.36
C GLU A 206 -3.79 1.83 -11.32
N LYS A 207 -3.69 3.08 -10.88
CA LYS A 207 -4.68 3.71 -9.98
C LYS A 207 -5.84 4.38 -10.73
N ASN A 208 -5.76 4.51 -12.05
CA ASN A 208 -6.82 5.01 -12.93
C ASN A 208 -7.47 6.33 -12.48
N LEU A 209 -6.72 7.21 -11.81
CA LEU A 209 -7.25 8.51 -11.39
C LEU A 209 -7.74 9.36 -12.57
N HIS A 210 -7.21 9.16 -13.77
CA HIS A 210 -7.69 9.80 -14.98
C HIS A 210 -9.13 9.41 -15.32
N HIS A 211 -9.53 8.14 -15.07
CA HIS A 211 -10.94 7.71 -15.20
C HIS A 211 -11.85 8.40 -14.18
N LEU A 212 -11.37 8.61 -12.94
CA LEU A 212 -12.13 9.32 -11.93
C LEU A 212 -12.32 10.79 -12.30
N ILE A 213 -11.28 11.46 -12.79
CA ILE A 213 -11.37 12.84 -13.29
C ILE A 213 -12.36 12.92 -14.46
N GLU A 214 -12.24 12.02 -15.43
CA GLU A 214 -13.13 11.97 -16.59
C GLU A 214 -14.58 11.73 -16.19
N ALA A 215 -14.85 10.74 -15.32
CA ALA A 215 -16.18 10.44 -14.83
C ALA A 215 -16.81 11.64 -14.09
N PHE A 216 -16.04 12.27 -13.22
CA PHE A 216 -16.48 13.42 -12.44
C PHE A 216 -16.73 14.66 -13.33
N SER A 217 -15.96 14.86 -14.38
CA SER A 217 -16.13 15.98 -15.31
C SER A 217 -17.40 15.90 -16.19
N LYS A 218 -18.01 14.71 -16.28
CA LYS A 218 -19.19 14.46 -17.12
C LYS A 218 -20.52 14.59 -16.39
N ILE A 219 -20.52 14.78 -15.07
CA ILE A 219 -21.72 14.82 -14.24
C ILE A 219 -22.02 16.23 -13.75
N ASP A 220 -23.29 16.48 -13.42
CA ASP A 220 -23.65 17.64 -12.60
C ASP A 220 -23.21 17.37 -11.16
N ASN A 221 -22.16 18.05 -10.73
CA ASN A 221 -21.54 17.83 -9.41
C ASN A 221 -22.24 18.61 -8.28
N GLN A 222 -23.23 19.43 -8.56
CA GLN A 222 -24.00 20.23 -7.58
C GLN A 222 -23.12 20.99 -6.58
N GLY A 223 -21.98 21.52 -7.03
CA GLY A 223 -20.99 22.22 -6.20
C GLY A 223 -20.06 21.29 -5.41
N CYS A 224 -20.21 19.97 -5.53
CA CYS A 224 -19.25 19.00 -5.00
C CYS A 224 -17.91 19.13 -5.72
N LYS A 225 -16.81 18.95 -4.99
CA LYS A 225 -15.45 18.99 -5.56
C LYS A 225 -14.85 17.60 -5.67
N LEU A 226 -13.89 17.42 -6.56
CA LEU A 226 -13.02 16.25 -6.55
C LEU A 226 -11.67 16.62 -5.93
N VAL A 227 -11.25 15.88 -4.92
CA VAL A 227 -9.97 16.06 -4.22
C VAL A 227 -9.13 14.82 -4.43
N LEU A 228 -7.91 14.98 -4.93
CA LEU A 228 -6.94 13.90 -5.09
C LEU A 228 -5.77 14.11 -4.13
N ALA A 229 -5.67 13.23 -3.14
CA ALA A 229 -4.60 13.22 -2.15
C ALA A 229 -3.53 12.19 -2.55
N GLY A 230 -2.30 12.65 -2.68
CA GLY A 230 -1.17 11.84 -3.10
C GLY A 230 -0.29 12.52 -4.12
N ASP A 231 0.75 11.83 -4.54
CA ASP A 231 1.68 12.28 -5.57
C ASP A 231 2.40 11.07 -6.18
N THR A 232 3.47 11.30 -6.89
CA THR A 232 4.41 10.29 -7.39
C THR A 232 5.78 10.47 -6.75
N ASP A 233 6.56 9.39 -6.62
CA ASP A 233 7.94 9.48 -6.10
C ASP A 233 8.87 10.23 -7.05
N PHE A 234 8.65 10.04 -8.35
CA PHE A 234 9.38 10.70 -9.43
C PHE A 234 8.40 11.04 -10.53
N GLU A 235 8.36 12.29 -10.93
CA GLU A 235 7.47 12.74 -11.98
C GLU A 235 7.77 12.02 -13.31
N ASP A 236 6.73 11.49 -13.94
CA ASP A 236 6.75 10.84 -15.23
C ASP A 236 5.67 11.42 -16.15
N ASP A 237 5.59 10.94 -17.39
CA ASP A 237 4.63 11.46 -18.36
C ASP A 237 3.18 11.24 -17.96
N TYR A 238 2.88 10.15 -17.25
CA TYR A 238 1.55 9.88 -16.74
C TYR A 238 1.17 10.88 -15.65
N SER A 239 1.99 11.00 -14.62
CA SER A 239 1.72 11.88 -13.47
C SER A 239 1.64 13.35 -13.89
N ARG A 240 2.46 13.79 -14.85
CA ARG A 240 2.41 15.14 -15.42
C ARG A 240 1.08 15.39 -16.12
N ARG A 241 0.70 14.50 -17.04
CA ARG A 241 -0.60 14.59 -17.76
C ARG A 241 -1.79 14.51 -16.81
N LEU A 242 -1.73 13.66 -15.78
CA LEU A 242 -2.78 13.57 -14.76
C LEU A 242 -2.95 14.91 -14.03
N LYS A 243 -1.85 15.52 -13.57
CA LYS A 243 -1.88 16.83 -12.90
C LYS A 243 -2.40 17.95 -13.81
N GLU A 244 -2.02 17.96 -15.07
CA GLU A 244 -2.52 18.93 -16.07
C GLU A 244 -4.03 18.75 -16.30
N THR A 245 -4.49 17.50 -16.48
CA THR A 245 -5.92 17.19 -16.65
C THR A 245 -6.71 17.58 -15.40
N ALA A 246 -6.19 17.26 -14.21
CA ALA A 246 -6.82 17.63 -12.94
C ALA A 246 -7.03 19.15 -12.84
N ARG A 247 -5.99 19.95 -13.13
CA ARG A 247 -6.07 21.42 -13.12
C ARG A 247 -7.10 21.93 -14.12
N LYS A 248 -7.11 21.38 -15.36
CA LYS A 248 -8.07 21.75 -16.40
C LYS A 248 -9.53 21.55 -15.97
N HIS A 249 -9.82 20.52 -15.19
CA HIS A 249 -11.16 20.20 -14.71
C HIS A 249 -11.45 20.71 -13.28
N GLY A 250 -10.62 21.60 -12.73
CA GLY A 250 -10.82 22.17 -11.40
C GLY A 250 -10.72 21.16 -10.25
N VAL A 251 -10.01 20.04 -10.46
CA VAL A 251 -9.73 19.02 -9.44
C VAL A 251 -8.65 19.52 -8.49
N ILE A 252 -8.87 19.35 -7.21
CA ILE A 252 -7.97 19.81 -6.15
C ILE A 252 -6.89 18.75 -5.91
N LEU A 253 -5.64 19.14 -6.01
CA LEU A 253 -4.47 18.29 -5.75
C LEU A 253 -3.83 18.69 -4.44
N THR A 254 -3.81 17.82 -3.44
CA THR A 254 -3.23 18.15 -2.13
C THR A 254 -1.74 17.84 -2.03
N GLY A 255 -1.18 17.08 -3.01
CA GLY A 255 0.10 16.42 -2.82
C GLY A 255 0.05 15.30 -1.79
N PHE A 256 1.21 14.78 -1.41
CA PHE A 256 1.31 13.76 -0.37
C PHE A 256 1.11 14.39 1.02
N ILE A 257 0.05 13.98 1.71
CA ILE A 257 -0.33 14.47 3.04
C ILE A 257 -0.45 13.31 4.04
N LYS A 258 -0.25 13.61 5.31
CA LYS A 258 -0.42 12.71 6.47
C LYS A 258 -0.96 13.46 7.68
N GLY A 259 -1.25 12.73 8.75
CA GLY A 259 -1.67 13.28 10.04
C GLY A 259 -2.93 14.13 9.93
N LYS A 260 -2.98 15.25 10.65
CA LYS A 260 -4.18 16.09 10.78
C LYS A 260 -4.83 16.48 9.44
N LYS A 261 -4.03 16.80 8.40
CA LYS A 261 -4.55 17.14 7.06
C LYS A 261 -5.30 15.95 6.44
N LEU A 262 -4.70 14.77 6.47
CA LEU A 262 -5.32 13.56 5.92
C LEU A 262 -6.53 13.12 6.74
N HIS A 263 -6.40 13.10 8.07
CA HIS A 263 -7.50 12.71 8.97
C HIS A 263 -8.72 13.62 8.80
N SER A 264 -8.50 14.94 8.63
CA SER A 264 -9.56 15.90 8.39
C SER A 264 -10.28 15.64 7.04
N LEU A 265 -9.52 15.32 5.96
CA LEU A 265 -10.14 14.96 4.69
C LEU A 265 -10.93 13.65 4.78
N LEU A 266 -10.41 12.63 5.47
CA LEU A 266 -11.14 11.37 5.68
C LEU A 266 -12.36 11.56 6.55
N THR A 267 -12.28 12.38 7.62
CA THR A 267 -13.42 12.64 8.52
C THR A 267 -14.62 13.25 7.80
N ASN A 268 -14.38 14.08 6.80
CA ASN A 268 -15.41 14.97 6.28
C ASN A 268 -15.72 14.79 4.79
N CYS A 269 -15.14 13.80 4.09
CA CYS A 269 -15.48 13.59 2.68
C CYS A 269 -16.87 12.95 2.53
N ARG A 270 -17.48 13.21 1.38
CA ARG A 270 -18.77 12.61 1.02
C ARG A 270 -18.64 11.14 0.66
N CYS A 271 -17.57 10.83 -0.08
CA CYS A 271 -17.29 9.49 -0.57
C CYS A 271 -15.80 9.35 -0.87
N TYR A 272 -15.27 8.16 -0.64
CA TYR A 272 -13.95 7.77 -1.12
C TYR A 272 -14.09 6.95 -2.41
N CYS A 273 -13.29 7.28 -3.43
CA CYS A 273 -13.30 6.55 -4.70
C CYS A 273 -11.94 5.93 -5.01
N LEU A 274 -11.93 4.61 -5.31
CA LEU A 274 -10.73 3.85 -5.70
C LEU A 274 -10.94 3.15 -7.06
N PRO A 275 -10.58 3.76 -8.18
CA PRO A 275 -10.82 3.21 -9.52
C PRO A 275 -9.72 2.28 -10.01
N SER A 276 -8.89 1.74 -9.12
CA SER A 276 -7.69 0.96 -9.43
C SER A 276 -7.97 -0.24 -10.32
N SER A 277 -7.07 -0.53 -11.27
CA SER A 277 -7.05 -1.79 -12.03
C SER A 277 -6.16 -2.87 -11.41
N HIS A 278 -5.31 -2.50 -10.45
CA HIS A 278 -4.42 -3.43 -9.77
C HIS A 278 -4.17 -3.04 -8.32
N GLU A 279 -4.41 -3.99 -7.40
CA GLU A 279 -4.13 -3.89 -5.97
C GLU A 279 -3.68 -5.26 -5.42
N GLY A 280 -2.99 -5.24 -4.26
CA GLY A 280 -2.76 -6.45 -3.48
C GLY A 280 -3.84 -6.65 -2.41
N LEU A 281 -3.95 -5.68 -1.51
CA LEU A 281 -5.05 -5.36 -0.61
C LEU A 281 -4.90 -3.86 -0.29
N PRO A 282 -5.83 -3.00 -0.75
CA PRO A 282 -5.62 -1.55 -0.72
C PRO A 282 -5.80 -0.95 0.68
N ILE A 283 -4.68 -0.57 1.33
CA ILE A 283 -4.72 0.07 2.67
C ILE A 283 -5.57 1.34 2.64
N ALA A 284 -5.51 2.13 1.58
CA ALA A 284 -6.29 3.36 1.45
C ALA A 284 -7.82 3.12 1.47
N LEU A 285 -8.28 1.97 0.94
CA LEU A 285 -9.68 1.57 1.06
C LEU A 285 -10.02 1.20 2.52
N LEU A 286 -9.12 0.46 3.20
CA LEU A 286 -9.31 0.12 4.61
C LEU A 286 -9.33 1.37 5.49
N GLU A 287 -8.48 2.36 5.18
CA GLU A 287 -8.49 3.67 5.85
C GLU A 287 -9.85 4.36 5.68
N ALA A 288 -10.36 4.48 4.45
CA ALA A 288 -11.67 5.06 4.20
C ALA A 288 -12.80 4.32 4.96
N MET A 289 -12.77 2.99 4.95
CA MET A 289 -13.73 2.16 5.68
C MET A 289 -13.65 2.39 7.19
N SER A 290 -12.45 2.56 7.76
CA SER A 290 -12.30 2.81 9.20
C SER A 290 -12.95 4.12 9.66
N TYR A 291 -13.05 5.11 8.76
CA TYR A 291 -13.78 6.37 9.01
C TYR A 291 -15.30 6.28 8.73
N ASN A 292 -15.80 5.09 8.39
CA ASN A 292 -17.21 4.89 8.01
C ASN A 292 -17.66 5.77 6.83
N ILE A 293 -16.76 5.97 5.87
CA ILE A 293 -17.03 6.76 4.66
C ILE A 293 -17.71 5.87 3.62
N PRO A 294 -18.75 6.34 2.89
CA PRO A 294 -19.22 5.65 1.70
C PRO A 294 -18.08 5.48 0.68
N VAL A 295 -18.00 4.32 0.05
CA VAL A 295 -16.94 4.03 -0.91
C VAL A 295 -17.49 3.66 -2.28
N ILE A 296 -16.80 4.02 -3.35
CA ILE A 296 -17.02 3.56 -4.72
C ILE A 296 -15.70 2.95 -5.19
N VAL A 297 -15.71 1.68 -5.57
CA VAL A 297 -14.48 0.95 -5.89
C VAL A 297 -14.64 0.11 -7.16
N SER A 298 -13.56 -0.08 -7.90
CA SER A 298 -13.56 -1.01 -9.03
C SER A 298 -13.71 -2.46 -8.57
N ASP A 299 -14.29 -3.32 -9.43
CA ASP A 299 -14.62 -4.72 -9.18
C ASP A 299 -13.44 -5.68 -9.32
N ILE A 300 -12.21 -5.21 -9.14
CA ILE A 300 -11.03 -6.09 -9.16
C ILE A 300 -11.02 -7.05 -7.95
N PRO A 301 -10.47 -8.26 -8.09
CA PRO A 301 -10.50 -9.27 -7.02
C PRO A 301 -10.02 -8.78 -5.66
N ALA A 302 -8.96 -7.96 -5.62
CA ALA A 302 -8.42 -7.42 -4.38
C ALA A 302 -9.38 -6.46 -3.64
N ASN A 303 -10.20 -5.70 -4.38
CA ASN A 303 -11.24 -4.84 -3.79
C ASN A 303 -12.45 -5.67 -3.37
N MET A 304 -12.84 -6.68 -4.17
CA MET A 304 -13.95 -7.57 -3.86
C MET A 304 -13.70 -8.43 -2.61
N GLU A 305 -12.44 -8.76 -2.32
CA GLU A 305 -12.05 -9.53 -1.14
C GLU A 305 -12.40 -8.82 0.18
N VAL A 306 -12.52 -7.51 0.16
CA VAL A 306 -12.92 -6.72 1.34
C VAL A 306 -14.37 -7.02 1.75
N GLY A 307 -15.21 -7.51 0.82
CA GLY A 307 -16.56 -7.98 1.11
C GLY A 307 -17.59 -6.86 1.29
N LEU A 308 -17.49 -5.82 0.47
CA LEU A 308 -18.44 -4.71 0.45
C LEU A 308 -19.75 -5.10 -0.25
N SER A 309 -20.78 -4.29 -0.06
CA SER A 309 -22.07 -4.42 -0.78
C SER A 309 -21.87 -4.28 -2.30
N LYS A 310 -22.65 -5.01 -3.09
CA LYS A 310 -22.51 -5.04 -4.56
C LYS A 310 -22.72 -3.69 -5.24
N ASP A 311 -23.51 -2.83 -4.63
CA ASP A 311 -23.87 -1.51 -5.16
C ASP A 311 -22.70 -0.51 -5.16
N VAL A 312 -21.64 -0.75 -4.38
CA VAL A 312 -20.47 0.14 -4.36
C VAL A 312 -19.44 -0.18 -5.44
N TYR A 313 -19.53 -1.37 -6.07
CA TYR A 313 -18.62 -1.77 -7.13
C TYR A 313 -19.06 -1.24 -8.49
N PHE A 314 -18.06 -0.93 -9.34
CA PHE A 314 -18.24 -0.66 -10.76
C PHE A 314 -17.20 -1.43 -11.57
N HIS A 315 -17.51 -1.76 -12.81
CA HIS A 315 -16.58 -2.47 -13.68
C HIS A 315 -15.35 -1.61 -13.98
N VAL A 316 -14.17 -2.17 -13.72
CA VAL A 316 -12.90 -1.46 -13.94
C VAL A 316 -12.81 -0.93 -15.36
N GLY A 317 -12.52 0.37 -15.51
CA GLY A 317 -12.46 1.05 -16.81
C GLY A 317 -13.81 1.54 -17.35
N ASN A 318 -14.93 1.20 -16.74
CA ASN A 318 -16.26 1.67 -17.15
C ASN A 318 -16.56 3.06 -16.58
N ILE A 319 -16.16 4.09 -17.33
CA ILE A 319 -16.32 5.50 -16.92
C ILE A 319 -17.79 5.88 -16.78
N LYS A 320 -18.69 5.33 -17.62
CA LYS A 320 -20.12 5.61 -17.57
C LYS A 320 -20.71 5.11 -16.24
N GLU A 321 -20.44 3.87 -15.88
CA GLU A 321 -20.91 3.28 -14.62
C GLU A 321 -20.35 4.05 -13.40
N LEU A 322 -19.07 4.43 -13.45
CA LEU A 322 -18.47 5.28 -12.43
C LEU A 322 -19.17 6.63 -12.30
N SER A 323 -19.50 7.28 -13.44
CA SER A 323 -20.25 8.53 -13.47
C SER A 323 -21.65 8.38 -12.85
N GLU A 324 -22.36 7.30 -13.16
CA GLU A 324 -23.67 7.00 -12.60
C GLU A 324 -23.61 6.82 -11.07
N LYS A 325 -22.61 6.10 -10.56
CA LYS A 325 -22.40 5.93 -9.11
C LYS A 325 -22.04 7.25 -8.41
N LEU A 326 -21.16 8.04 -9.03
CA LEU A 326 -20.82 9.38 -8.51
C LEU A 326 -22.06 10.29 -8.47
N THR A 327 -22.88 10.28 -9.51
CA THR A 327 -24.14 11.02 -9.54
C THR A 327 -25.08 10.57 -8.43
N THR A 328 -25.22 9.26 -8.24
CA THR A 328 -26.07 8.69 -7.17
C THR A 328 -25.60 9.16 -5.80
N ILE A 329 -24.31 9.03 -5.49
CA ILE A 329 -23.80 9.40 -4.16
C ILE A 329 -23.87 10.90 -3.89
N ILE A 330 -23.76 11.75 -4.92
CA ILE A 330 -23.88 13.20 -4.79
C ILE A 330 -25.34 13.60 -4.50
N ASN A 331 -26.31 12.92 -5.10
CA ASN A 331 -27.73 13.22 -4.96
C ASN A 331 -28.39 12.55 -3.74
N THR A 332 -27.74 11.59 -3.11
CA THR A 332 -28.25 10.88 -1.93
C THR A 332 -27.87 11.63 -0.65
N PRO A 333 -28.68 11.65 0.42
CA PRO A 333 -28.24 12.16 1.70
C PRO A 333 -26.95 11.53 2.19
N LEU A 334 -26.12 12.31 2.89
CA LEU A 334 -24.84 11.80 3.44
C LEU A 334 -25.15 10.66 4.43
N THR A 335 -24.47 9.53 4.23
CA THR A 335 -24.60 8.33 5.09
C THR A 335 -23.22 7.97 5.66
N HIS A 336 -23.24 7.23 6.78
CA HIS A 336 -22.05 6.71 7.42
C HIS A 336 -22.20 5.20 7.57
N PRO A 337 -21.80 4.40 6.58
CA PRO A 337 -21.92 2.94 6.64
C PRO A 337 -21.00 2.38 7.73
N SER A 338 -21.40 1.27 8.34
CA SER A 338 -20.55 0.54 9.30
C SER A 338 -19.88 -0.62 8.59
N TYR A 339 -18.55 -0.73 8.78
CA TYR A 339 -17.75 -1.81 8.24
C TYR A 339 -17.14 -2.67 9.35
N ASN A 340 -17.05 -3.98 9.14
CA ASN A 340 -16.34 -4.85 10.07
C ASN A 340 -14.82 -4.76 9.83
N MET A 341 -14.13 -4.11 10.76
CA MET A 341 -12.68 -3.85 10.68
C MET A 341 -11.82 -4.79 11.53
N GLU A 342 -12.40 -5.76 12.24
CA GLU A 342 -11.70 -6.64 13.19
C GLU A 342 -10.48 -7.35 12.60
N LYS A 343 -10.60 -7.88 11.38
CA LYS A 343 -9.51 -8.62 10.73
C LYS A 343 -8.37 -7.71 10.25
N TYR A 344 -8.56 -6.39 10.28
CA TYR A 344 -7.59 -5.39 9.83
C TYR A 344 -6.93 -4.63 10.99
N ASP A 345 -7.03 -5.13 12.21
CA ASP A 345 -6.39 -4.54 13.39
C ASP A 345 -4.88 -4.80 13.41
N TRP A 346 -4.07 -3.73 13.43
CA TRP A 346 -2.60 -3.84 13.42
C TRP A 346 -2.02 -4.56 14.65
N ASP A 347 -2.65 -4.46 15.81
CA ASP A 347 -2.13 -5.11 17.02
C ASP A 347 -2.31 -6.62 16.94
N ARG A 348 -3.46 -7.07 16.43
CA ARG A 348 -3.71 -8.48 16.10
C ARG A 348 -2.71 -8.97 15.04
N ILE A 349 -2.58 -8.26 13.93
CA ILE A 349 -1.68 -8.58 12.81
C ILE A 349 -0.23 -8.70 13.30
N SER A 350 0.21 -7.77 14.15
CA SER A 350 1.58 -7.82 14.70
C SER A 350 1.80 -9.05 15.57
N ASN A 351 0.80 -9.53 16.33
CA ASN A 351 0.89 -10.77 17.11
C ASN A 351 0.99 -12.00 16.19
N GLU A 352 0.17 -12.07 15.15
CA GLU A 352 0.21 -13.16 14.17
C GLU A 352 1.59 -13.27 13.49
N VAL A 353 2.21 -12.13 13.11
CA VAL A 353 3.57 -12.10 12.55
C VAL A 353 4.62 -12.54 13.59
N ILE A 354 4.50 -12.10 14.84
CA ILE A 354 5.39 -12.51 15.93
C ILE A 354 5.32 -14.02 16.16
N ASP A 355 4.16 -14.62 16.08
CA ASP A 355 3.99 -16.08 16.27
C ASP A 355 4.71 -16.87 15.16
N ILE A 356 4.72 -16.37 13.92
CA ILE A 356 5.53 -16.94 12.85
C ILE A 356 7.02 -16.87 13.21
N TYR A 357 7.50 -15.70 13.66
CA TYR A 357 8.90 -15.55 14.05
C TYR A 357 9.34 -16.46 15.18
N LYS A 358 8.49 -16.61 16.22
CA LYS A 358 8.76 -17.51 17.35
C LYS A 358 8.86 -18.97 16.90
N LYS A 359 7.88 -19.44 16.10
CA LYS A 359 7.86 -20.81 15.57
C LYS A 359 9.07 -21.10 14.67
N LEU A 360 9.50 -20.11 13.90
CA LEU A 360 10.66 -20.25 13.03
C LEU A 360 11.98 -20.28 13.81
N SER A 361 12.02 -19.69 15.02
CA SER A 361 13.25 -19.61 15.82
C SER A 361 13.47 -20.81 16.74
N GLN A 362 12.43 -21.60 16.99
CA GLN A 362 12.52 -22.90 17.63
C GLN A 362 13.14 -23.94 16.68
#